data_509902bf68aeb410ac1b8b5af1c26adf
#
_entry.id   509902bf68aeb410ac1b8b5af1c26adf
#
_cell.length_a   1.000
_cell.length_b   1.000
_cell.length_c   1.000
_cell.angle_alpha   90.00
_cell.angle_beta   90.00
_cell.angle_gamma   90.00
#
_symmetry.space_group_name_H-M   'P 1'
#
loop_
_entity.id
_entity.type
_entity.pdbx_description
1 polymer ?
#
loop_
_entity_poly.entity_id
_entity_poly.type
_entity_poly.pdbx_seq_one_letter_code
_entity_poly.pdbx_strand_id
1 'polypeptide(L)'
;QQLKVCGEKLGIPVFEKGTQNPVTTAKEAVLYARQHGHDMVFLDTAGRLHVDEALMNELKNIKATVKPNEIMLVVDAMTGQDAVNAAQSFNEWLDIDSVMLSKLDGDARGGAALSVRAITGKPIKFSGIGEKLEDIEAFHPDRMASRILGMGDVLSLIEKAEKAFDAKKAEELEERLRSNKFTLQDFYDQMQQVRKMGDIKDLAGMLPGMDKAIREERRFIETYEEVDRVDKVKQVTKEAVRHLTQHTSLIQ
;
A
#
# COMPACT_ATOMS: atom_id res chain seq x y z
N GLN A 1 2.96 -20.40 3.69
CA GLN A 1 2.91 -20.49 2.21
C GLN A 1 3.23 -19.15 1.53
N GLN A 2 2.64 -18.03 1.95
CA GLN A 2 2.89 -16.70 1.36
C GLN A 2 4.36 -16.28 1.47
N LEU A 3 4.96 -16.45 2.64
CA LEU A 3 6.38 -16.09 2.86
C LEU A 3 7.32 -16.87 1.92
N LYS A 4 7.03 -18.14 1.64
CA LYS A 4 7.81 -18.93 0.66
C LYS A 4 7.74 -18.33 -0.74
N VAL A 5 6.54 -18.01 -1.20
CA VAL A 5 6.36 -17.39 -2.54
C VAL A 5 7.10 -16.06 -2.64
N CYS A 6 7.07 -15.24 -1.58
CA CYS A 6 7.84 -14.00 -1.54
C CYS A 6 9.35 -14.25 -1.55
N GLY A 7 9.82 -15.22 -0.74
CA GLY A 7 11.23 -15.61 -0.70
C GLY A 7 11.75 -16.11 -2.04
N GLU A 8 10.99 -16.97 -2.72
CA GLU A 8 11.33 -17.47 -4.06
C GLU A 8 11.43 -16.33 -5.09
N LYS A 9 10.46 -15.38 -5.07
CA LYS A 9 10.49 -14.21 -5.97
C LYS A 9 11.69 -13.29 -5.75
N LEU A 10 12.13 -13.17 -4.50
CA LEU A 10 13.23 -12.29 -4.10
C LEU A 10 14.60 -13.00 -4.07
N GLY A 11 14.63 -14.32 -4.27
CA GLY A 11 15.84 -15.13 -4.12
C GLY A 11 16.34 -15.19 -2.66
N ILE A 12 15.46 -15.02 -1.68
CA ILE A 12 15.77 -15.03 -0.25
C ILE A 12 15.34 -16.38 0.34
N PRO A 13 16.24 -17.11 1.04
CA PRO A 13 15.92 -18.39 1.65
C PRO A 13 14.89 -18.21 2.78
N VAL A 14 13.89 -19.08 2.81
CA VAL A 14 12.86 -19.12 3.84
C VAL A 14 13.01 -20.37 4.69
N PHE A 15 13.17 -20.17 6.00
CA PHE A 15 13.23 -21.24 6.98
C PHE A 15 11.86 -21.46 7.61
N GLU A 16 11.31 -22.66 7.50
CA GLU A 16 10.03 -23.03 8.15
C GLU A 16 10.09 -24.45 8.68
N LYS A 17 9.33 -24.73 9.74
CA LYS A 17 9.22 -26.06 10.41
C LYS A 17 7.76 -26.50 10.61
N GLY A 18 6.85 -26.02 9.77
CA GLY A 18 5.43 -26.39 9.86
C GLY A 18 4.81 -26.00 11.20
N THR A 19 4.23 -26.97 11.91
CA THR A 19 3.49 -26.76 13.17
C THR A 19 4.35 -26.87 14.44
N GLN A 20 5.67 -26.81 14.32
CA GLN A 20 6.58 -26.83 15.45
C GLN A 20 6.38 -25.62 16.37
N ASN A 21 6.76 -25.76 17.65
CA ASN A 21 6.71 -24.65 18.61
C ASN A 21 7.44 -23.40 18.08
N PRO A 22 6.79 -22.23 18.05
CA PRO A 22 7.35 -21.01 17.45
C PRO A 22 8.69 -20.56 18.08
N VAL A 23 8.84 -20.70 19.40
CA VAL A 23 10.07 -20.33 20.11
C VAL A 23 11.25 -21.21 19.67
N THR A 24 11.01 -22.51 19.52
CA THR A 24 12.02 -23.45 19.04
C THR A 24 12.37 -23.18 17.59
N THR A 25 11.37 -22.94 16.75
CA THR A 25 11.57 -22.58 15.33
C THR A 25 12.38 -21.30 15.17
N ALA A 26 12.09 -20.27 15.95
CA ALA A 26 12.83 -19.02 15.92
C ALA A 26 14.30 -19.20 16.32
N LYS A 27 14.58 -19.99 17.37
CA LYS A 27 15.94 -20.34 17.79
C LYS A 27 16.70 -21.09 16.70
N GLU A 28 16.07 -22.10 16.10
CA GLU A 28 16.67 -22.90 15.02
C GLU A 28 16.92 -22.04 13.77
N ALA A 29 16.00 -21.14 13.41
CA ALA A 29 16.16 -20.21 12.29
C ALA A 29 17.39 -19.30 12.46
N VAL A 30 17.60 -18.75 13.65
CA VAL A 30 18.78 -17.92 13.95
C VAL A 30 20.06 -18.73 13.86
N LEU A 31 20.07 -19.98 14.38
CA LEU A 31 21.23 -20.86 14.26
C LEU A 31 21.52 -21.22 12.80
N TYR A 32 20.49 -21.55 12.04
CA TYR A 32 20.61 -21.84 10.61
C TYR A 32 21.23 -20.66 9.86
N ALA A 33 20.73 -19.45 10.10
CA ALA A 33 21.23 -18.24 9.46
C ALA A 33 22.73 -18.01 9.76
N ARG A 34 23.14 -18.17 11.01
CA ARG A 34 24.57 -18.06 11.40
C ARG A 34 25.44 -19.09 10.72
N GLN A 35 24.99 -20.35 10.62
CA GLN A 35 25.72 -21.44 9.97
C GLN A 35 25.88 -21.23 8.45
N HIS A 36 24.95 -20.52 7.83
CA HIS A 36 24.95 -20.25 6.39
C HIS A 36 25.46 -18.85 6.03
N GLY A 37 25.98 -18.09 6.98
CA GLY A 37 26.59 -16.79 6.74
C GLY A 37 25.60 -15.69 6.37
N HIS A 38 24.36 -15.77 6.86
CA HIS A 38 23.37 -14.71 6.64
C HIS A 38 23.57 -13.56 7.62
N ASP A 39 23.63 -12.34 7.11
CA ASP A 39 23.85 -11.12 7.91
C ASP A 39 22.58 -10.63 8.59
N MET A 40 21.41 -10.97 8.04
CA MET A 40 20.11 -10.51 8.52
C MET A 40 19.08 -11.64 8.58
N VAL A 41 18.28 -11.65 9.63
CA VAL A 41 17.19 -12.62 9.83
C VAL A 41 15.90 -11.87 10.16
N PHE A 42 14.86 -12.10 9.39
CA PHE A 42 13.51 -11.63 9.67
C PHE A 42 12.71 -12.78 10.28
N LEU A 43 12.17 -12.57 11.47
CA LEU A 43 11.26 -13.49 12.11
C LEU A 43 9.84 -13.00 11.93
N ASP A 44 9.12 -13.60 11.00
CA ASP A 44 7.70 -13.32 10.77
C ASP A 44 6.87 -14.09 11.79
N THR A 45 6.12 -13.37 12.62
CA THR A 45 5.30 -13.95 13.69
C THR A 45 3.83 -13.92 13.32
N ALA A 46 3.03 -14.79 13.96
CA ALA A 46 1.60 -14.84 13.72
C ALA A 46 0.94 -13.49 14.06
N GLY A 47 0.29 -12.88 13.07
CA GLY A 47 -0.56 -11.72 13.25
C GLY A 47 -1.97 -12.16 13.69
N ARG A 48 -2.51 -11.55 14.74
CA ARG A 48 -3.91 -11.69 15.14
C ARG A 48 -4.53 -10.32 15.33
N LEU A 49 -5.80 -10.20 14.95
CA LEU A 49 -6.57 -8.96 15.09
C LEU A 49 -6.80 -8.58 16.57
N HIS A 50 -6.82 -9.59 17.45
CA HIS A 50 -7.01 -9.37 18.87
C HIS A 50 -5.73 -9.74 19.62
N VAL A 51 -5.31 -8.82 20.48
CA VAL A 51 -4.20 -9.01 21.40
C VAL A 51 -4.69 -9.94 22.52
N ASP A 52 -4.32 -11.22 22.45
CA ASP A 52 -4.59 -12.16 23.52
C ASP A 52 -3.32 -12.45 24.35
N GLU A 53 -3.51 -12.82 25.61
CA GLU A 53 -2.42 -13.07 26.56
C GLU A 53 -1.51 -14.22 26.11
N ALA A 54 -2.07 -15.24 25.46
CA ALA A 54 -1.30 -16.40 24.97
C ALA A 54 -0.32 -15.98 23.87
N LEU A 55 -0.77 -15.18 22.91
CA LEU A 55 0.07 -14.60 21.87
C LEU A 55 1.19 -13.74 22.46
N MET A 56 0.84 -12.86 23.41
CA MET A 56 1.83 -11.97 24.03
C MET A 56 2.89 -12.73 24.81
N ASN A 57 2.52 -13.78 25.51
CA ASN A 57 3.47 -14.65 26.19
C ASN A 57 4.37 -15.43 25.23
N GLU A 58 3.83 -15.90 24.09
CA GLU A 58 4.62 -16.53 23.03
C GLU A 58 5.67 -15.54 22.47
N LEU A 59 5.26 -14.33 22.14
CA LEU A 59 6.17 -13.30 21.62
C LEU A 59 7.22 -12.89 22.64
N LYS A 60 6.89 -12.78 23.93
CA LYS A 60 7.87 -12.56 25.01
C LYS A 60 8.89 -13.68 25.08
N ASN A 61 8.46 -14.93 24.96
CA ASN A 61 9.35 -16.08 24.98
C ASN A 61 10.28 -16.10 23.76
N ILE A 62 9.77 -15.75 22.58
CA ILE A 62 10.59 -15.58 21.37
C ILE A 62 11.62 -14.47 21.62
N LYS A 63 11.19 -13.26 22.05
CA LYS A 63 12.09 -12.14 22.36
C LYS A 63 13.19 -12.54 23.34
N ALA A 64 12.84 -13.20 24.43
CA ALA A 64 13.80 -13.64 25.45
C ALA A 64 14.82 -14.67 24.91
N THR A 65 14.37 -15.55 23.99
CA THR A 65 15.19 -16.64 23.44
C THR A 65 16.14 -16.16 22.36
N VAL A 66 15.67 -15.34 21.41
CA VAL A 66 16.47 -14.91 20.25
C VAL A 66 17.15 -13.57 20.44
N LYS A 67 16.68 -12.75 21.38
CA LYS A 67 17.19 -11.40 21.67
C LYS A 67 17.35 -10.59 20.38
N PRO A 68 16.26 -10.27 19.70
CA PRO A 68 16.30 -9.57 18.43
C PRO A 68 16.95 -8.19 18.59
N ASN A 69 17.61 -7.71 17.54
CA ASN A 69 18.18 -6.36 17.51
C ASN A 69 17.08 -5.30 17.37
N GLU A 70 15.96 -5.66 16.75
CA GLU A 70 14.82 -4.78 16.51
C GLU A 70 13.52 -5.57 16.54
N ILE A 71 12.49 -4.98 17.15
CA ILE A 71 11.11 -5.43 17.12
C ILE A 71 10.30 -4.36 16.39
N MET A 72 9.89 -4.69 15.17
CA MET A 72 9.07 -3.82 14.34
C MET A 72 7.62 -4.26 14.37
N LEU A 73 6.73 -3.38 14.77
CA LEU A 73 5.29 -3.61 14.72
C LEU A 73 4.74 -3.15 13.36
N VAL A 74 4.03 -4.03 12.67
CA VAL A 74 3.31 -3.69 11.43
C VAL A 74 1.85 -3.43 11.76
N VAL A 75 1.37 -2.24 11.43
CA VAL A 75 0.01 -1.76 11.74
C VAL A 75 -0.69 -1.36 10.45
N ASP A 76 -1.96 -1.75 10.31
CA ASP A 76 -2.81 -1.33 9.20
C ASP A 76 -3.37 0.08 9.49
N ALA A 77 -2.98 1.06 8.68
CA ALA A 77 -3.38 2.46 8.85
C ALA A 77 -4.90 2.68 8.69
N MET A 78 -5.59 1.77 8.00
CA MET A 78 -7.03 1.89 7.76
C MET A 78 -7.90 1.40 8.92
N THR A 79 -7.34 0.69 9.90
CA THR A 79 -8.12 0.17 11.05
C THR A 79 -8.43 1.21 12.12
N GLY A 80 -7.96 2.45 11.94
CA GLY A 80 -8.31 3.58 12.81
C GLY A 80 -7.90 3.37 14.28
N GLN A 81 -8.87 3.47 15.20
CA GLN A 81 -8.57 3.36 16.64
C GLN A 81 -8.05 1.99 17.06
N ASP A 82 -8.43 0.91 16.38
CA ASP A 82 -7.94 -0.43 16.69
C ASP A 82 -6.44 -0.55 16.44
N ALA A 83 -5.91 0.14 15.41
CA ALA A 83 -4.48 0.26 15.16
C ALA A 83 -3.74 0.86 16.36
N VAL A 84 -4.31 1.90 16.94
CA VAL A 84 -3.71 2.63 18.08
C VAL A 84 -3.73 1.76 19.34
N ASN A 85 -4.86 1.10 19.62
CA ASN A 85 -5.01 0.20 20.77
C ASN A 85 -4.06 -1.00 20.68
N ALA A 86 -3.94 -1.60 19.49
CA ALA A 86 -3.00 -2.66 19.25
C ALA A 86 -1.55 -2.19 19.46
N ALA A 87 -1.19 -1.05 18.87
CA ALA A 87 0.16 -0.50 19.01
C ALA A 87 0.54 -0.20 20.45
N GLN A 88 -0.40 0.34 21.24
CA GLN A 88 -0.20 0.54 22.68
C GLN A 88 0.06 -0.77 23.40
N SER A 89 -0.80 -1.77 23.21
CA SER A 89 -0.67 -3.07 23.87
C SER A 89 0.65 -3.76 23.51
N PHE A 90 1.02 -3.81 22.22
CA PHE A 90 2.29 -4.38 21.80
C PHE A 90 3.49 -3.66 22.38
N ASN A 91 3.43 -2.31 22.48
CA ASN A 91 4.50 -1.53 23.08
C ASN A 91 4.64 -1.81 24.58
N GLU A 92 3.53 -1.89 25.31
CA GLU A 92 3.55 -2.19 26.77
C GLU A 92 4.09 -3.59 27.07
N TRP A 93 3.73 -4.59 26.25
CA TRP A 93 4.13 -5.98 26.45
C TRP A 93 5.53 -6.32 25.96
N LEU A 94 5.93 -5.75 24.83
CA LEU A 94 7.16 -6.14 24.11
C LEU A 94 8.20 -5.04 24.07
N ASP A 95 7.86 -3.80 24.43
CA ASP A 95 8.75 -2.65 24.23
C ASP A 95 9.31 -2.67 22.78
N ILE A 96 8.44 -2.37 21.83
CA ILE A 96 8.77 -2.36 20.39
C ILE A 96 9.79 -1.26 20.11
N ASP A 97 10.58 -1.42 19.05
CA ASP A 97 11.61 -0.44 18.68
C ASP A 97 11.12 0.52 17.59
N SER A 98 10.28 0.03 16.69
CA SER A 98 9.78 0.79 15.56
C SER A 98 8.41 0.31 15.07
N VAL A 99 7.78 1.13 14.22
CA VAL A 99 6.50 0.82 13.58
C VAL A 99 6.62 0.93 12.08
N MET A 100 5.93 0.06 11.37
CA MET A 100 5.63 0.15 9.94
C MET A 100 4.12 0.34 9.78
N LEU A 101 3.71 1.31 8.97
CA LEU A 101 2.31 1.51 8.62
C LEU A 101 2.03 0.89 7.25
N SER A 102 1.16 -0.09 7.18
CA SER A 102 0.66 -0.65 5.94
C SER A 102 -0.61 0.07 5.48
N LYS A 103 -0.92 -0.03 4.18
CA LYS A 103 -2.11 0.56 3.54
C LYS A 103 -2.25 2.08 3.74
N LEU A 104 -1.14 2.78 3.76
CA LEU A 104 -1.12 4.23 3.95
C LEU A 104 -1.70 5.00 2.75
N ASP A 105 -1.76 4.36 1.58
CA ASP A 105 -2.46 4.82 0.38
C ASP A 105 -3.97 5.02 0.62
N GLY A 106 -4.58 4.19 1.46
CA GLY A 106 -5.98 4.29 1.87
C GLY A 106 -6.25 5.32 2.97
N ASP A 107 -5.26 5.71 3.76
CA ASP A 107 -5.40 6.72 4.82
C ASP A 107 -5.18 8.15 4.26
N ALA A 108 -6.24 8.71 3.71
CA ALA A 108 -6.22 10.03 3.07
C ALA A 108 -5.72 11.17 3.98
N ARG A 109 -5.78 11.02 5.31
CA ARG A 109 -5.44 12.07 6.28
C ARG A 109 -4.21 11.76 7.14
N GLY A 110 -3.66 10.54 7.06
CA GLY A 110 -2.50 10.14 7.86
C GLY A 110 -2.74 10.16 9.38
N GLY A 111 -3.99 10.07 9.82
CA GLY A 111 -4.35 10.17 11.25
C GLY A 111 -3.79 9.03 12.07
N ALA A 112 -3.69 7.83 11.50
CA ALA A 112 -3.10 6.67 12.13
C ALA A 112 -1.62 6.93 12.51
N ALA A 113 -0.85 7.56 11.61
CA ALA A 113 0.57 7.86 11.85
C ALA A 113 0.77 8.74 13.10
N LEU A 114 -0.01 9.83 13.21
CA LEU A 114 0.06 10.72 14.36
C LEU A 114 -0.33 10.02 15.66
N SER A 115 -1.44 9.28 15.65
CA SER A 115 -1.97 8.62 16.84
C SER A 115 -1.05 7.50 17.33
N VAL A 116 -0.55 6.65 16.43
CA VAL A 116 0.39 5.57 16.77
C VAL A 116 1.70 6.15 17.31
N ARG A 117 2.24 7.19 16.64
CA ARG A 117 3.46 7.86 17.12
C ARG A 117 3.28 8.51 18.50
N ALA A 118 2.14 9.16 18.73
CA ALA A 118 1.85 9.83 20.00
C ALA A 118 1.73 8.82 21.16
N ILE A 119 1.04 7.69 20.94
CA ILE A 119 0.78 6.71 21.99
C ILE A 119 2.00 5.83 22.31
N THR A 120 2.75 5.41 21.27
CA THR A 120 3.91 4.52 21.46
C THR A 120 5.21 5.25 21.75
N GLY A 121 5.35 6.49 21.31
CA GLY A 121 6.62 7.23 21.33
C GLY A 121 7.68 6.67 20.37
N LYS A 122 7.36 5.61 19.63
CA LYS A 122 8.32 4.89 18.76
C LYS A 122 8.35 5.45 17.34
N PRO A 123 9.50 5.45 16.65
CA PRO A 123 9.60 5.96 15.30
C PRO A 123 8.83 5.07 14.31
N ILE A 124 8.18 5.70 13.34
CA ILE A 124 7.67 5.01 12.16
C ILE A 124 8.83 4.97 11.17
N LYS A 125 9.25 3.78 10.74
CA LYS A 125 10.38 3.59 9.84
C LYS A 125 9.96 3.45 8.38
N PHE A 126 8.87 2.72 8.14
CA PHE A 126 8.42 2.39 6.79
C PHE A 126 6.92 2.63 6.63
N SER A 127 6.54 2.89 5.39
CA SER A 127 5.16 2.95 4.92
C SER A 127 4.95 2.00 3.74
N GLY A 128 3.87 1.22 3.81
CA GLY A 128 3.35 0.45 2.68
C GLY A 128 2.28 1.26 1.97
N ILE A 129 2.48 1.50 0.69
CA ILE A 129 1.66 2.37 -0.16
C ILE A 129 0.96 1.61 -1.29
N GLY A 130 0.98 0.28 -1.27
CA GLY A 130 0.33 -0.58 -2.24
C GLY A 130 0.57 -2.06 -1.96
N GLU A 131 0.31 -2.91 -2.95
CA GLU A 131 0.33 -4.37 -2.81
C GLU A 131 1.58 -5.04 -3.41
N LYS A 132 2.40 -4.30 -4.15
CA LYS A 132 3.61 -4.84 -4.79
C LYS A 132 4.79 -4.83 -3.82
N LEU A 133 5.82 -5.61 -4.14
CA LEU A 133 7.05 -5.66 -3.33
C LEU A 133 7.80 -4.32 -3.32
N GLU A 134 7.65 -3.53 -4.38
CA GLU A 134 8.25 -2.20 -4.50
C GLU A 134 7.44 -1.10 -3.78
N ASP A 135 6.20 -1.40 -3.36
CA ASP A 135 5.29 -0.43 -2.73
C ASP A 135 5.58 -0.26 -1.22
N ILE A 136 6.84 -0.33 -0.86
CA ILE A 136 7.36 -0.01 0.48
C ILE A 136 8.37 1.13 0.37
N GLU A 137 8.23 2.13 1.23
CA GLU A 137 9.14 3.27 1.26
C GLU A 137 9.55 3.62 2.70
N ALA A 138 10.65 4.33 2.85
CA ALA A 138 11.01 4.93 4.12
C ALA A 138 9.96 5.97 4.51
N PHE A 139 9.58 6.00 5.79
CA PHE A 139 8.62 6.98 6.27
C PHE A 139 9.26 8.36 6.38
N HIS A 140 8.66 9.36 5.73
CA HIS A 140 9.10 10.75 5.74
C HIS A 140 8.13 11.62 6.55
N PRO A 141 8.46 11.98 7.81
CA PRO A 141 7.57 12.75 8.68
C PRO A 141 7.11 14.08 8.08
N ASP A 142 8.01 14.79 7.39
CA ASP A 142 7.73 16.10 6.81
C ASP A 142 6.70 16.00 5.67
N ARG A 143 6.80 14.96 4.83
CA ARG A 143 5.83 14.68 3.76
C ARG A 143 4.47 14.32 4.34
N MET A 144 4.47 13.49 5.39
CA MET A 144 3.24 13.13 6.09
C MET A 144 2.58 14.35 6.74
N ALA A 145 3.34 15.22 7.39
CA ALA A 145 2.83 16.47 7.95
C ALA A 145 2.21 17.37 6.87
N SER A 146 2.88 17.55 5.74
CA SER A 146 2.37 18.31 4.60
C SER A 146 1.07 17.73 4.06
N ARG A 147 0.98 16.39 3.94
CA ARG A 147 -0.22 15.68 3.52
C ARG A 147 -1.39 15.88 4.49
N ILE A 148 -1.15 15.78 5.80
CA ILE A 148 -2.15 16.01 6.85
C ILE A 148 -2.69 17.44 6.81
N LEU A 149 -1.82 18.43 6.56
CA LEU A 149 -2.18 19.84 6.45
C LEU A 149 -2.84 20.20 5.11
N GLY A 150 -3.01 19.23 4.21
CA GLY A 150 -3.59 19.48 2.88
C GLY A 150 -2.69 20.28 1.94
N MET A 151 -1.40 20.36 2.24
CA MET A 151 -0.40 21.06 1.41
C MET A 151 0.06 20.22 0.21
N GLY A 152 -0.42 18.97 0.10
CA GLY A 152 0.01 18.02 -0.92
C GLY A 152 1.40 17.41 -0.63
N ASP A 153 1.80 16.47 -1.45
CA ASP A 153 3.13 15.85 -1.39
C ASP A 153 3.93 16.19 -2.67
N VAL A 154 4.25 17.47 -2.82
CA VAL A 154 4.96 17.99 -4.00
C VAL A 154 6.36 17.37 -4.12
N LEU A 155 7.02 17.06 -3.01
CA LEU A 155 8.36 16.44 -3.02
C LEU A 155 8.33 15.03 -3.60
N SER A 156 7.36 14.20 -3.19
CA SER A 156 7.18 12.88 -3.80
C SER A 156 6.83 12.95 -5.29
N LEU A 157 6.07 13.96 -5.69
CA LEU A 157 5.78 14.20 -7.11
C LEU A 157 7.06 14.54 -7.90
N ILE A 158 7.91 15.42 -7.35
CA ILE A 158 9.18 15.79 -7.97
C ILE A 158 10.09 14.56 -8.09
N GLU A 159 10.24 13.76 -7.02
CA GLU A 159 11.06 12.55 -7.07
C GLU A 159 10.55 11.48 -8.05
N LYS A 160 9.22 11.32 -8.16
CA LYS A 160 8.62 10.44 -9.17
C LYS A 160 8.88 10.96 -10.58
N ALA A 161 8.79 12.28 -10.77
CA ALA A 161 9.12 12.90 -12.04
C ALA A 161 10.60 12.69 -12.39
N GLU A 162 11.52 12.96 -11.47
CA GLU A 162 12.96 12.77 -11.69
C GLU A 162 13.33 11.32 -12.04
N LYS A 163 12.68 10.34 -11.38
CA LYS A 163 12.90 8.91 -11.70
C LYS A 163 12.32 8.48 -13.05
N ALA A 164 11.24 9.12 -13.49
CA ALA A 164 10.56 8.77 -14.73
C ALA A 164 11.13 9.47 -15.95
N PHE A 165 11.73 10.65 -15.77
CA PHE A 165 12.28 11.43 -16.86
C PHE A 165 13.80 11.20 -17.01
N ASP A 166 14.19 10.70 -18.18
CA ASP A 166 15.58 10.69 -18.61
C ASP A 166 15.94 12.08 -19.14
N ALA A 167 16.83 12.77 -18.43
CA ALA A 167 17.24 14.14 -18.76
C ALA A 167 17.71 14.30 -20.21
N LYS A 168 18.41 13.30 -20.77
CA LYS A 168 18.85 13.31 -22.17
C LYS A 168 17.69 13.26 -23.14
N LYS A 169 16.68 12.44 -22.86
CA LYS A 169 15.47 12.35 -23.70
C LYS A 169 14.62 13.61 -23.63
N ALA A 170 14.61 14.29 -22.49
CA ALA A 170 13.91 15.57 -22.33
C ALA A 170 14.55 16.66 -23.19
N GLU A 171 15.89 16.72 -23.22
CA GLU A 171 16.66 17.69 -24.03
C GLU A 171 16.47 17.44 -25.54
N GLU A 172 16.54 16.17 -25.97
CA GLU A 172 16.28 15.78 -27.37
C GLU A 172 14.84 16.13 -27.80
N LEU A 173 13.88 15.98 -26.89
CA LEU A 173 12.48 16.28 -27.16
C LEU A 173 12.25 17.79 -27.28
N GLU A 174 12.89 18.60 -26.43
CA GLU A 174 12.85 20.07 -26.49
C GLU A 174 13.42 20.55 -27.83
N GLU A 175 14.52 19.97 -28.28
CA GLU A 175 15.12 20.29 -29.59
C GLU A 175 14.21 19.93 -30.75
N ARG A 176 13.53 18.77 -30.70
CA ARG A 176 12.53 18.35 -31.70
C ARG A 176 11.29 19.25 -31.71
N LEU A 177 10.82 19.68 -30.55
CA LEU A 177 9.72 20.65 -30.43
C LEU A 177 10.12 22.00 -31.04
N ARG A 178 11.30 22.54 -30.72
CA ARG A 178 11.81 23.78 -31.27
C ARG A 178 12.02 23.75 -32.79
N SER A 179 12.38 22.57 -33.32
CA SER A 179 12.64 22.38 -34.75
C SER A 179 11.39 21.97 -35.56
N ASN A 180 10.20 21.98 -34.97
CA ASN A 180 8.94 21.50 -35.59
C ASN A 180 9.00 20.04 -36.11
N LYS A 181 9.82 19.20 -35.52
CA LYS A 181 9.99 17.78 -35.87
C LYS A 181 9.30 16.83 -34.88
N PHE A 182 8.38 17.34 -34.07
CA PHE A 182 7.61 16.55 -33.12
C PHE A 182 6.63 15.64 -33.86
N THR A 183 6.68 14.33 -33.55
CA THR A 183 5.89 13.29 -34.21
C THR A 183 4.84 12.70 -33.28
N LEU A 184 3.86 11.97 -33.84
CA LEU A 184 2.90 11.18 -33.03
C LEU A 184 3.60 10.09 -32.21
N GLN A 185 4.76 9.58 -32.65
CA GLN A 185 5.54 8.63 -31.90
C GLN A 185 6.16 9.31 -30.65
N ASP A 186 6.68 10.53 -30.78
CA ASP A 186 7.20 11.30 -29.66
C ASP A 186 6.10 11.57 -28.61
N PHE A 187 4.87 11.85 -29.07
CA PHE A 187 3.71 12.00 -28.20
C PHE A 187 3.35 10.70 -27.48
N TYR A 188 3.33 9.58 -28.19
CA TYR A 188 3.07 8.27 -27.61
C TYR A 188 4.12 7.89 -26.56
N ASP A 189 5.39 8.12 -26.84
CA ASP A 189 6.49 7.85 -25.92
C ASP A 189 6.40 8.71 -24.65
N GLN A 190 5.98 9.97 -24.78
CA GLN A 190 5.70 10.83 -23.62
C GLN A 190 4.52 10.32 -22.79
N MET A 191 3.43 9.91 -23.43
CA MET A 191 2.30 9.32 -22.71
C MET A 191 2.70 8.05 -21.96
N GLN A 192 3.59 7.24 -22.53
CA GLN A 192 4.15 6.07 -21.84
C GLN A 192 5.02 6.45 -20.63
N GLN A 193 5.78 7.55 -20.72
CA GLN A 193 6.57 8.04 -19.59
C GLN A 193 5.68 8.53 -18.45
N VAL A 194 4.63 9.31 -18.77
CA VAL A 194 3.65 9.75 -17.76
C VAL A 194 2.98 8.55 -17.09
N ARG A 195 2.62 7.50 -17.86
CA ARG A 195 2.09 6.25 -17.30
C ARG A 195 3.03 5.54 -16.34
N LYS A 196 4.34 5.63 -16.56
CA LYS A 196 5.36 5.05 -15.65
C LYS A 196 5.46 5.79 -14.32
N MET A 197 5.03 7.04 -14.24
CA MET A 197 4.96 7.80 -12.98
C MET A 197 3.84 7.33 -12.04
N GLY A 198 2.91 6.54 -12.55
CA GLY A 198 1.73 6.04 -11.83
C GLY A 198 0.41 6.47 -12.45
N ASP A 199 -0.70 6.22 -11.76
CA ASP A 199 -2.01 6.70 -12.21
C ASP A 199 -2.05 8.23 -12.17
N ILE A 200 -2.60 8.85 -13.21
CA ILE A 200 -2.77 10.32 -13.30
C ILE A 200 -3.57 10.86 -12.10
N LYS A 201 -4.50 10.05 -11.57
CA LYS A 201 -5.29 10.41 -10.38
C LYS A 201 -4.42 10.49 -9.13
N ASP A 202 -3.47 9.57 -8.98
CA ASP A 202 -2.54 9.56 -7.85
C ASP A 202 -1.58 10.75 -7.92
N LEU A 203 -1.11 11.08 -9.13
CA LEU A 203 -0.27 12.24 -9.36
C LEU A 203 -1.00 13.57 -9.09
N ALA A 204 -2.25 13.66 -9.53
CA ALA A 204 -3.10 14.82 -9.26
C ALA A 204 -3.40 14.99 -7.76
N GLY A 205 -3.58 13.88 -7.02
CA GLY A 205 -3.76 13.90 -5.56
C GLY A 205 -2.57 14.43 -4.77
N MET A 206 -1.37 14.45 -5.38
CA MET A 206 -0.17 15.02 -4.76
C MET A 206 -0.09 16.55 -4.89
N LEU A 207 -0.92 17.16 -5.73
CA LEU A 207 -0.96 18.61 -5.91
C LEU A 207 -1.82 19.29 -4.83
N PRO A 208 -1.37 20.43 -4.29
CA PRO A 208 -2.12 21.18 -3.28
C PRO A 208 -3.51 21.58 -3.78
N GLY A 209 -4.56 21.25 -3.03
CA GLY A 209 -5.94 21.63 -3.34
C GLY A 209 -6.67 20.76 -4.38
N MET A 210 -6.00 19.85 -5.06
CA MET A 210 -6.62 18.95 -6.05
C MET A 210 -7.42 17.80 -5.43
N ASP A 211 -7.11 17.41 -4.20
CA ASP A 211 -7.83 16.37 -3.45
C ASP A 211 -9.35 16.58 -3.39
N LYS A 212 -9.78 17.85 -3.30
CA LYS A 212 -11.20 18.20 -3.22
C LYS A 212 -11.89 18.06 -4.58
N ALA A 213 -11.22 18.50 -5.63
CA ALA A 213 -11.72 18.41 -7.00
C ALA A 213 -11.82 16.94 -7.47
N ILE A 214 -10.82 16.10 -7.15
CA ILE A 214 -10.83 14.67 -7.49
C ILE A 214 -11.95 13.92 -6.75
N ARG A 215 -12.22 14.26 -5.48
CA ARG A 215 -13.35 13.67 -4.74
C ARG A 215 -14.72 14.07 -5.30
N GLU A 216 -14.87 15.31 -5.73
CA GLU A 216 -16.10 15.77 -6.35
C GLU A 216 -16.32 15.10 -7.71
N GLU A 217 -15.27 14.95 -8.51
CA GLU A 217 -15.32 14.25 -9.79
C GLU A 217 -15.59 12.75 -9.65
N ARG A 218 -14.95 12.08 -8.68
CA ARG A 218 -15.21 10.66 -8.38
C ARG A 218 -16.67 10.45 -7.96
N ARG A 219 -17.22 11.32 -7.12
CA ARG A 219 -18.62 11.28 -6.70
C ARG A 219 -19.58 11.47 -7.88
N PHE A 220 -19.22 12.35 -8.83
CA PHE A 220 -19.99 12.59 -10.03
C PHE A 220 -19.95 11.37 -10.97
N ILE A 221 -18.79 10.75 -11.19
CA ILE A 221 -18.63 9.57 -12.04
C ILE A 221 -19.38 8.37 -11.45
N GLU A 222 -19.24 8.10 -10.15
CA GLU A 222 -19.97 7.02 -9.47
C GLU A 222 -21.48 7.19 -9.60
N THR A 223 -21.98 8.42 -9.44
CA THR A 223 -23.40 8.74 -9.62
C THR A 223 -23.85 8.53 -11.09
N TYR A 224 -22.99 8.86 -12.05
CA TYR A 224 -23.30 8.69 -13.48
C TYR A 224 -23.30 7.22 -13.90
N GLU A 225 -22.35 6.41 -13.40
CA GLU A 225 -22.30 4.96 -13.64
C GLU A 225 -23.51 4.25 -13.03
N GLU A 226 -23.98 4.71 -11.88
CA GLU A 226 -25.16 4.15 -11.22
C GLU A 226 -26.45 4.47 -12.01
N VAL A 227 -26.58 5.67 -12.55
CA VAL A 227 -27.68 6.08 -13.43
C VAL A 227 -27.65 5.29 -14.74
N ASP A 228 -26.50 5.14 -15.37
CA ASP A 228 -26.34 4.37 -16.63
C ASP A 228 -26.68 2.87 -16.43
N ARG A 229 -26.34 2.29 -15.29
CA ARG A 229 -26.75 0.91 -14.91
C ARG A 229 -28.27 0.79 -14.76
N VAL A 230 -28.92 1.75 -14.10
CA VAL A 230 -30.38 1.74 -13.92
C VAL A 230 -31.10 1.88 -15.26
N ASP A 231 -30.62 2.73 -16.14
CA ASP A 231 -31.23 2.92 -17.47
C ASP A 231 -31.03 1.71 -18.38
N LYS A 232 -29.86 1.05 -18.35
CA LYS A 232 -29.62 -0.24 -19.04
C LYS A 232 -30.52 -1.35 -18.52
N VAL A 233 -30.72 -1.47 -17.20
CA VAL A 233 -31.65 -2.44 -16.63
C VAL A 233 -33.10 -2.16 -17.06
N LYS A 234 -33.54 -0.89 -17.07
CA LYS A 234 -34.87 -0.50 -17.57
C LYS A 234 -35.05 -0.84 -19.03
N GLN A 235 -34.03 -0.64 -19.87
CA GLN A 235 -34.07 -0.93 -21.30
C GLN A 235 -34.18 -2.45 -21.55
N VAL A 236 -33.34 -3.27 -20.87
CA VAL A 236 -33.39 -4.74 -20.96
C VAL A 236 -34.73 -5.28 -20.47
N THR A 237 -35.30 -4.71 -19.40
CA THR A 237 -36.60 -5.10 -18.88
C THR A 237 -37.73 -4.76 -19.86
N LYS A 238 -37.71 -3.59 -20.50
CA LYS A 238 -38.64 -3.21 -21.55
C LYS A 238 -38.58 -4.15 -22.76
N GLU A 239 -37.38 -4.54 -23.21
CA GLU A 239 -37.24 -5.47 -24.32
C GLU A 239 -37.71 -6.88 -23.96
N ALA A 240 -37.42 -7.37 -22.78
CA ALA A 240 -37.90 -8.65 -22.28
C ALA A 240 -39.44 -8.70 -22.20
N VAL A 241 -40.05 -7.67 -21.66
CA VAL A 241 -41.52 -7.54 -21.61
C VAL A 241 -42.15 -7.49 -23.02
N ARG A 242 -41.53 -6.79 -23.96
CA ARG A 242 -41.97 -6.70 -25.34
C ARG A 242 -41.88 -8.06 -26.06
N HIS A 243 -40.82 -8.84 -25.85
CA HIS A 243 -40.68 -10.19 -26.37
C HIS A 243 -41.70 -11.17 -25.79
N LEU A 244 -41.94 -11.11 -24.48
CA LEU A 244 -42.96 -11.94 -23.82
C LEU A 244 -44.36 -11.62 -24.32
N THR A 245 -44.70 -10.33 -24.55
CA THR A 245 -46.02 -9.92 -25.05
C THR A 245 -46.22 -10.35 -26.51
N GLN A 246 -45.18 -10.36 -27.35
CA GLN A 246 -45.28 -10.83 -28.74
C GLN A 246 -45.43 -12.36 -28.86
N HIS A 247 -44.88 -13.15 -27.92
CA HIS A 247 -45.02 -14.61 -27.92
C HIS A 247 -46.33 -15.10 -27.28
N THR A 248 -46.98 -14.29 -26.45
CA THR A 248 -48.28 -14.67 -25.84
C THR A 248 -49.44 -14.47 -26.83
N SER A 249 -49.28 -13.68 -27.89
CA SER A 249 -50.27 -13.52 -28.94
C SER A 249 -50.27 -14.62 -30.02
N LEU A 250 -49.41 -15.61 -29.92
CA LEU A 250 -49.33 -16.77 -30.82
C LEU A 250 -49.93 -18.05 -30.24
N ILE A 251 -50.59 -17.97 -29.07
CA ILE A 251 -51.23 -19.09 -28.38
C ILE A 251 -52.75 -18.84 -28.19
N GLN A 252 -53.40 -18.11 -29.05
CA GLN A 252 -54.86 -18.04 -29.17
C GLN A 252 -55.33 -18.54 -30.52
#